data_2fa5441bd7bc2e920243a76ab99e10d1
#
_entry.id   2fa5441bd7bc2e920243a76ab99e10d1
#
_cell.length_a   1.000
_cell.length_b   1.000
_cell.length_c   1.000
_cell.angle_alpha   90.00
_cell.angle_beta   90.00
_cell.angle_gamma   90.00
#
_symmetry.space_group_name_H-M   'P 1'
#
loop_
_entity.id
_entity.type
_entity.pdbx_description
1 polymer ?
#
loop_
_entity_poly.entity_id
_entity_poly.type
_entity_poly.pdbx_seq_one_letter_code
_entity_poly.pdbx_strand_id
1 'polypeptide(L)'
;EKIFTYKNNAGSFIKIFKTLGDPNNYPIDFHCTAGADRTGCVAFLINGLMGVSEADLYRDYLFTNFANVSHLRQRSSIANAYVKTIKNNPGITLQDKIVYTLTSIGVDINDLNRLYFLMQEGGYRL
;
A
#
# COMPACT_ATOMS: atom_id res chain seq x y z
N GLU A 1 -5.54 4.87 12.85
CA GLU A 1 -4.45 5.74 13.35
C GLU A 1 -3.21 4.94 13.73
N LYS A 2 -3.38 3.80 14.42
CA LYS A 2 -2.25 3.02 14.97
C LYS A 2 -1.45 2.23 13.93
N ILE A 3 -1.98 1.93 12.75
CA ILE A 3 -1.29 1.04 11.79
C ILE A 3 0.04 1.62 11.31
N PHE A 4 0.12 2.95 11.13
CA PHE A 4 1.35 3.61 10.69
C PHE A 4 2.23 4.07 11.84
N THR A 5 1.64 4.41 12.99
CA THR A 5 2.36 5.03 14.12
C THR A 5 2.84 4.02 15.17
N TYR A 6 2.40 2.78 15.11
CA TYR A 6 2.90 1.75 16.01
C TYR A 6 4.38 1.48 15.73
N LYS A 7 5.20 1.60 16.76
CA LYS A 7 6.68 1.63 16.68
C LYS A 7 7.30 0.52 15.81
N ASN A 8 6.68 -0.67 15.80
CA ASN A 8 7.14 -1.80 15.00
C ASN A 8 6.63 -1.77 13.54
N ASN A 9 5.50 -1.12 13.27
CA ASN A 9 4.92 -1.08 11.95
C ASN A 9 5.66 -0.10 11.04
N ALA A 10 6.10 1.05 11.54
CA ALA A 10 6.89 2.00 10.76
C ALA A 10 8.14 1.34 10.16
N GLY A 11 8.91 0.60 10.97
CA GLY A 11 10.07 -0.15 10.50
C GLY A 11 9.72 -1.20 9.44
N SER A 12 8.56 -1.84 9.56
CA SER A 12 8.08 -2.81 8.56
C SER A 12 7.75 -2.13 7.23
N PHE A 13 7.07 -0.99 7.24
CA PHE A 13 6.79 -0.22 6.02
C PHE A 13 8.07 0.29 5.36
N ILE A 14 9.02 0.81 6.13
CA ILE A 14 10.33 1.22 5.61
C ILE A 14 11.00 0.06 4.87
N LYS A 15 11.04 -1.12 5.49
CA LYS A 15 11.64 -2.32 4.88
C LYS A 15 10.90 -2.77 3.62
N ILE A 16 9.56 -2.79 3.64
CA ILE A 16 8.73 -3.17 2.49
C ILE A 16 9.02 -2.26 1.30
N PHE A 17 8.92 -0.93 1.48
CA PHE A 17 9.10 0.00 0.36
C PHE A 17 10.53 0.08 -0.13
N LYS A 18 11.52 -0.09 0.74
CA LYS A 18 12.92 -0.26 0.33
C LYS A 18 13.10 -1.51 -0.54
N THR A 19 12.49 -2.62 -0.15
CA THR A 19 12.55 -3.88 -0.91
C THR A 19 11.87 -3.74 -2.27
N LEU A 20 10.68 -3.14 -2.31
CA LEU A 20 9.91 -2.92 -3.53
C LEU A 20 10.56 -1.90 -4.48
N GLY A 21 11.30 -0.93 -3.95
CA GLY A 21 12.01 0.08 -4.74
C GLY A 21 13.34 -0.42 -5.33
N ASP A 22 13.79 -1.61 -5.00
CA ASP A 22 15.03 -2.17 -5.53
C ASP A 22 14.74 -3.10 -6.73
N PRO A 23 15.16 -2.72 -7.96
CA PRO A 23 14.91 -3.53 -9.15
C PRO A 23 15.57 -4.92 -9.10
N ASN A 24 16.61 -5.10 -8.31
CA ASN A 24 17.31 -6.39 -8.19
C ASN A 24 16.49 -7.43 -7.41
N ASN A 25 15.44 -7.02 -6.71
CA ASN A 25 14.59 -7.94 -5.94
C ASN A 25 13.47 -8.58 -6.78
N TYR A 26 13.29 -8.16 -8.02
CA TYR A 26 12.19 -8.65 -8.85
C TYR A 26 12.53 -9.97 -9.58
N PRO A 27 11.54 -10.87 -9.77
CA PRO A 27 10.14 -10.72 -9.38
C PRO A 27 9.92 -10.82 -7.87
N ILE A 28 8.94 -10.06 -7.34
CA ILE A 28 8.57 -10.07 -5.92
C ILE A 28 7.16 -10.63 -5.77
N ASP A 29 7.01 -11.60 -4.88
CA ASP A 29 5.71 -12.02 -4.35
C ASP A 29 5.58 -11.55 -2.90
N PHE A 30 4.43 -10.95 -2.55
CA PHE A 30 4.15 -10.55 -1.19
C PHE A 30 2.79 -11.08 -0.73
N HIS A 31 2.77 -11.67 0.43
CA HIS A 31 1.58 -12.29 0.98
C HIS A 31 1.52 -12.15 2.50
N CYS A 32 0.38 -12.47 3.07
CA CYS A 32 0.21 -12.73 4.50
C CYS A 32 -0.52 -14.06 4.68
N THR A 33 -1.13 -14.31 5.82
CA THR A 33 -1.82 -15.59 6.06
C THR A 33 -3.05 -15.77 5.16
N ALA A 34 -3.92 -14.76 5.09
CA ALA A 34 -5.17 -14.81 4.31
C ALA A 34 -5.09 -14.03 2.98
N GLY A 35 -4.01 -13.31 2.72
CA GLY A 35 -3.89 -12.43 1.54
C GLY A 35 -4.79 -11.21 1.56
N ALA A 36 -5.56 -10.98 2.62
CA ALA A 36 -6.60 -9.97 2.67
C ALA A 36 -6.18 -8.68 3.37
N ASP A 37 -5.82 -8.76 4.66
CA ASP A 37 -5.71 -7.55 5.49
C ASP A 37 -4.34 -6.88 5.36
N ARG A 38 -3.27 -7.55 5.77
CA ARG A 38 -1.88 -7.01 5.66
C ARG A 38 -1.46 -6.84 4.21
N THR A 39 -1.71 -7.85 3.39
CA THR A 39 -1.47 -7.82 1.94
C THR A 39 -2.31 -6.75 1.28
N GLY A 40 -3.61 -6.67 1.60
CA GLY A 40 -4.51 -5.65 1.07
C GLY A 40 -4.10 -4.22 1.44
N CYS A 41 -3.54 -4.01 2.65
CA CYS A 41 -3.00 -2.71 3.03
C CYS A 41 -1.79 -2.32 2.15
N VAL A 42 -0.86 -3.22 1.93
CA VAL A 42 0.32 -2.96 1.07
C VAL A 42 -0.12 -2.74 -0.38
N ALA A 43 -1.03 -3.57 -0.91
CA ALA A 43 -1.59 -3.42 -2.26
C ALA A 43 -2.30 -2.07 -2.43
N PHE A 44 -3.10 -1.66 -1.44
CA PHE A 44 -3.77 -0.35 -1.44
C PHE A 44 -2.77 0.81 -1.55
N LEU A 45 -1.69 0.75 -0.78
CA LEU A 45 -0.65 1.77 -0.78
C LEU A 45 0.10 1.81 -2.11
N ILE A 46 0.50 0.66 -2.66
CA ILE A 46 1.18 0.57 -3.96
C ILE A 46 0.28 1.12 -5.07
N ASN A 47 -0.95 0.62 -5.18
CA ASN A 47 -1.88 1.04 -6.22
C ASN A 47 -2.26 2.52 -6.09
N GLY A 48 -2.41 3.01 -4.85
CA GLY A 48 -2.65 4.42 -4.60
C GLY A 48 -1.46 5.32 -4.98
N LEU A 49 -0.24 4.87 -4.78
CA LEU A 49 0.98 5.54 -5.29
C LEU A 49 1.00 5.60 -6.81
N MET A 50 0.43 4.62 -7.49
CA MET A 50 0.29 4.60 -8.96
C MET A 50 -0.86 5.49 -9.45
N GLY A 51 -1.59 6.14 -8.59
CA GLY A 51 -2.70 7.03 -8.96
C GLY A 51 -4.01 6.32 -9.24
N VAL A 52 -4.17 5.07 -8.83
CA VAL A 52 -5.43 4.34 -8.95
C VAL A 52 -6.52 5.03 -8.13
N SER A 53 -7.74 5.12 -8.67
CA SER A 53 -8.85 5.79 -8.01
C SER A 53 -9.22 5.14 -6.68
N GLU A 54 -9.67 5.94 -5.71
CA GLU A 54 -10.11 5.43 -4.40
C GLU A 54 -11.20 4.35 -4.56
N ALA A 55 -12.09 4.52 -5.53
CA ALA A 55 -13.15 3.55 -5.80
C ALA A 55 -12.58 2.19 -6.24
N ASP A 56 -11.57 2.19 -7.11
CA ASP A 56 -10.94 0.96 -7.59
C ASP A 56 -10.06 0.31 -6.53
N LEU A 57 -9.40 1.10 -5.68
CA LEU A 57 -8.68 0.57 -4.51
C LEU A 57 -9.60 -0.20 -3.57
N TYR A 58 -10.82 0.30 -3.34
CA TYR A 58 -11.81 -0.44 -2.55
C TYR A 58 -12.32 -1.69 -3.27
N ARG A 59 -12.50 -1.62 -4.59
CA ARG A 59 -12.89 -2.81 -5.38
C ARG A 59 -11.84 -3.90 -5.30
N ASP A 60 -10.58 -3.55 -5.47
CA ASP A 60 -9.46 -4.48 -5.35
C ASP A 60 -9.46 -5.17 -3.98
N TYR A 61 -9.56 -4.41 -2.90
CA TYR A 61 -9.64 -4.98 -1.55
C TYR A 61 -10.83 -5.93 -1.39
N LEU A 62 -12.01 -5.54 -1.87
CA LEU A 62 -13.22 -6.35 -1.75
C LEU A 62 -13.18 -7.62 -2.63
N PHE A 63 -12.34 -7.63 -3.65
CA PHE A 63 -12.12 -8.81 -4.50
C PHE A 63 -11.59 -10.00 -3.69
N THR A 64 -10.96 -9.76 -2.55
CA THR A 64 -10.54 -10.79 -1.60
C THR A 64 -11.70 -11.70 -1.16
N ASN A 65 -12.93 -11.20 -1.16
CA ASN A 65 -14.11 -11.96 -0.76
C ASN A 65 -14.46 -13.10 -1.73
N PHE A 66 -13.90 -13.13 -2.94
CA PHE A 66 -14.06 -14.25 -3.87
C PHE A 66 -13.19 -15.46 -3.49
N ALA A 67 -12.19 -15.28 -2.63
CA ALA A 67 -11.41 -16.37 -2.07
C ALA A 67 -12.14 -17.04 -0.90
N ASN A 68 -11.66 -18.21 -0.49
CA ASN A 68 -12.17 -18.89 0.71
C ASN A 68 -11.63 -18.18 1.96
N VAL A 69 -12.31 -17.12 2.38
CA VAL A 69 -11.94 -16.30 3.53
C VAL A 69 -12.80 -16.65 4.75
N SER A 70 -12.22 -16.56 5.94
CA SER A 70 -12.91 -16.89 7.19
C SER A 70 -14.12 -15.99 7.49
N HIS A 71 -14.13 -14.77 6.97
CA HIS A 71 -15.24 -13.82 7.06
C HIS A 71 -15.15 -12.81 5.92
N LEU A 72 -16.29 -12.31 5.46
CA LEU A 72 -16.36 -11.31 4.40
C LEU A 72 -15.80 -9.96 4.87
N ARG A 73 -14.95 -9.37 4.05
CA ARG A 73 -14.43 -8.01 4.25
C ARG A 73 -15.43 -7.00 3.74
N GLN A 74 -15.46 -5.86 4.39
CA GLN A 74 -16.32 -4.74 4.04
C GLN A 74 -15.47 -3.50 3.79
N ARG A 75 -16.00 -2.57 3.01
CA ARG A 75 -15.35 -1.28 2.75
C ARG A 75 -14.96 -0.55 4.04
N SER A 76 -15.84 -0.59 5.06
CA SER A 76 -15.59 -0.01 6.37
C SER A 76 -14.37 -0.60 7.10
N SER A 77 -13.98 -1.84 6.80
CA SER A 77 -12.84 -2.50 7.44
C SER A 77 -11.55 -1.72 7.21
N ILE A 78 -11.25 -1.34 5.96
CA ILE A 78 -10.05 -0.56 5.64
C ILE A 78 -10.27 0.95 5.77
N ALA A 79 -11.50 1.44 5.53
CA ALA A 79 -11.82 2.84 5.70
C ALA A 79 -11.48 3.32 7.11
N ASN A 80 -11.86 2.57 8.15
CA ASN A 80 -11.60 2.89 9.54
C ASN A 80 -10.18 2.52 9.99
N ALA A 81 -9.58 1.48 9.38
CA ALA A 81 -8.25 1.00 9.77
C ALA A 81 -7.14 1.97 9.38
N TYR A 82 -7.12 2.43 8.12
CA TYR A 82 -6.03 3.27 7.62
C TYR A 82 -6.41 4.33 6.59
N VAL A 83 -7.47 4.14 5.79
CA VAL A 83 -7.79 5.09 4.71
C VAL A 83 -8.16 6.45 5.26
N LYS A 84 -8.94 6.51 6.35
CA LYS A 84 -9.29 7.76 7.02
C LYS A 84 -8.05 8.50 7.52
N THR A 85 -7.09 7.80 8.09
CA THR A 85 -5.82 8.38 8.53
C THR A 85 -5.05 8.98 7.35
N ILE A 86 -4.92 8.24 6.25
CA ILE A 86 -4.30 8.75 5.02
C ILE A 86 -5.00 10.00 4.51
N LYS A 87 -6.33 9.98 4.42
CA LYS A 87 -7.14 11.09 3.89
C LYS A 87 -7.05 12.36 4.75
N ASN A 88 -6.78 12.24 6.04
CA ASN A 88 -6.58 13.37 6.94
C ASN A 88 -5.18 14.00 6.82
N ASN A 89 -4.25 13.34 6.16
CA ASN A 89 -2.91 13.88 5.94
C ASN A 89 -2.87 14.93 4.83
N PRO A 90 -1.86 15.84 4.85
CA PRO A 90 -1.65 16.82 3.80
C PRO A 90 -1.52 16.19 2.40
N GLY A 91 -2.03 16.90 1.40
CA GLY A 91 -1.95 16.51 -0.01
C GLY A 91 -3.22 16.91 -0.78
N ILE A 92 -3.11 17.14 -2.08
CA ILE A 92 -4.22 17.46 -2.97
C ILE A 92 -4.92 16.17 -3.41
N THR A 93 -4.13 15.20 -3.85
CA THR A 93 -4.59 13.90 -4.32
C THR A 93 -4.44 12.82 -3.24
N LEU A 94 -5.10 11.67 -3.42
CA LEU A 94 -4.87 10.51 -2.55
C LEU A 94 -3.42 10.03 -2.64
N GLN A 95 -2.83 10.09 -3.83
CA GLN A 95 -1.42 9.77 -4.05
C GLN A 95 -0.51 10.65 -3.17
N ASP A 96 -0.70 11.98 -3.18
CA ASP A 96 0.09 12.90 -2.35
C ASP A 96 -0.04 12.56 -0.86
N LYS A 97 -1.26 12.23 -0.41
CA LYS A 97 -1.55 11.87 0.98
C LYS A 97 -0.88 10.55 1.38
N ILE A 98 -0.79 9.59 0.47
CA ILE A 98 -0.07 8.33 0.68
C ILE A 98 1.43 8.60 0.78
N VAL A 99 1.99 9.40 -0.13
CA VAL A 99 3.41 9.82 -0.08
C VAL A 99 3.72 10.47 1.26
N TYR A 100 2.89 11.45 1.67
CA TYR A 100 3.06 12.11 2.96
C TYR A 100 3.00 11.11 4.12
N THR A 101 2.02 10.22 4.11
CA THR A 101 1.85 9.20 5.17
C THR A 101 3.11 8.34 5.31
N LEU A 102 3.61 7.83 4.20
CA LEU A 102 4.77 6.93 4.19
C LEU A 102 6.07 7.66 4.56
N THR A 103 6.31 8.84 4.02
CA THR A 103 7.52 9.62 4.33
C THR A 103 7.52 10.11 5.78
N SER A 104 6.36 10.45 6.34
CA SER A 104 6.24 10.88 7.74
C SER A 104 6.61 9.79 8.76
N ILE A 105 6.52 8.52 8.39
CA ILE A 105 6.94 7.39 9.23
C ILE A 105 8.35 6.89 8.92
N GLY A 106 9.06 7.55 8.00
CA GLY A 106 10.46 7.30 7.70
C GLY A 106 10.75 6.52 6.43
N VAL A 107 9.75 6.25 5.57
CA VAL A 107 10.00 5.67 4.25
C VAL A 107 10.76 6.69 3.39
N ASP A 108 11.84 6.27 2.77
CA ASP A 108 12.65 7.14 1.90
C ASP A 108 11.87 7.47 0.62
N ILE A 109 11.77 8.76 0.32
CA ILE A 109 11.12 9.25 -0.91
C ILE A 109 11.77 8.68 -2.17
N ASN A 110 13.05 8.38 -2.12
CA ASN A 110 13.76 7.76 -3.25
C ASN A 110 13.30 6.31 -3.49
N ASP A 111 12.96 5.58 -2.44
CA ASP A 111 12.38 4.23 -2.57
C ASP A 111 11.00 4.30 -3.23
N LEU A 112 10.18 5.28 -2.86
CA LEU A 112 8.86 5.50 -3.47
C LEU A 112 8.97 5.92 -4.94
N ASN A 113 9.91 6.80 -5.27
CA ASN A 113 10.14 7.23 -6.64
C ASN A 113 10.64 6.08 -7.53
N ARG A 114 11.54 5.23 -7.03
CA ARG A 114 12.00 4.05 -7.76
C ARG A 114 10.86 3.06 -7.99
N LEU A 115 10.04 2.79 -6.96
CA LEU A 115 8.88 1.93 -7.09
C LEU A 115 7.90 2.48 -8.14
N TYR A 116 7.57 3.77 -8.05
CA TYR A 116 6.70 4.44 -9.01
C TYR A 116 7.22 4.26 -10.44
N PHE A 117 8.49 4.52 -10.67
CA PHE A 117 9.13 4.37 -11.97
C PHE A 117 9.07 2.91 -12.47
N LEU A 118 9.41 1.94 -11.61
CA LEU A 118 9.38 0.51 -11.96
C LEU A 118 7.99 0.04 -12.37
N MET A 119 6.94 0.56 -11.73
CA MET A 119 5.55 0.17 -12.01
C MET A 119 4.96 0.89 -13.24
N GLN A 120 5.40 2.12 -13.55
CA GLN A 120 4.89 2.92 -14.67
C GLN A 120 5.42 2.47 -16.02
N GLU A 121 6.67 2.08 -16.11
CA GLU A 121 7.31 1.69 -17.37
C GLU A 121 6.92 0.28 -17.86
N GLY A 122 5.86 -0.28 -17.29
CA GLY A 122 5.37 -1.59 -17.69
C GLY A 122 6.25 -2.72 -17.19
N GLY A 123 6.92 -2.48 -16.07
CA GLY A 123 7.74 -3.48 -15.42
C GLY A 123 8.89 -3.95 -16.33
N TYR A 124 9.68 -4.82 -15.83
CA TYR A 124 10.73 -5.48 -16.53
C TYR A 124 10.46 -5.76 -18.01
N ARG A 125 11.25 -5.19 -18.86
CA ARG A 125 11.59 -5.85 -20.12
C ARG A 125 12.50 -7.03 -19.73
N LEU A 126 11.91 -8.19 -19.74
CA LEU A 126 12.70 -9.41 -19.83
C LEU A 126 13.53 -9.41 -21.09
#